data_8c03370d4ace37941e305e7123a96931
#
_entry.id   8c03370d4ace37941e305e7123a96931
#
_cell.length_a   1.000
_cell.length_b   1.000
_cell.length_c   1.000
_cell.angle_alpha   90.00
_cell.angle_beta   90.00
_cell.angle_gamma   90.00
#
_symmetry.space_group_name_H-M   'P 1'
#
loop_
_entity.id
_entity.type
_entity.pdbx_description
1 polymer ?
#
loop_
_entity_poly.entity_id
_entity_poly.type
_entity_poly.pdbx_seq_one_letter_code
_entity_poly.pdbx_strand_id
1 'polypeptide(L)'
;MKSWQFAVFAAFTISSKLASGFEEIVNAAKTANCHDFITRMPDGYNTVVGERGYNLSGGERQRIAIARAILHDPKILILDEATASLDTQTEKQIQDALDRLIKGRTTIAIAHRLSTLANADRLIVLKKGRVAEIGTHTELLQSKGVYYELVMAQKQTARLRKSETPALAMG
;
A
#
# COMPACT_ATOMS: atom_id res chain seq x y z
N MET A 1 33.86 -6.93 1.69
CA MET A 1 32.40 -6.96 1.45
C MET A 1 31.96 -5.53 1.22
N LYS A 2 31.60 -5.15 -0.01
CA LYS A 2 31.08 -3.79 -0.31
C LYS A 2 29.64 -3.74 0.19
N SER A 3 29.41 -2.94 1.23
CA SER A 3 28.06 -2.64 1.70
C SER A 3 27.30 -1.91 0.60
N TRP A 4 26.25 -2.52 0.07
CA TRP A 4 25.35 -1.91 -0.92
C TRP A 4 24.51 -0.84 -0.21
N GLN A 5 25.06 0.36 -0.13
CA GLN A 5 24.29 1.53 0.29
C GLN A 5 23.50 2.01 -0.92
N PHE A 6 22.18 1.84 -0.88
CA PHE A 6 21.29 2.29 -1.96
C PHE A 6 20.88 3.74 -1.69
N ALA A 7 21.21 4.65 -2.60
CA ALA A 7 20.57 5.95 -2.68
C ALA A 7 19.11 5.79 -3.13
N VAL A 8 18.22 6.70 -2.76
CA VAL A 8 16.82 6.71 -3.20
C VAL A 8 16.75 6.60 -4.73
N PHE A 9 17.59 7.35 -5.44
CA PHE A 9 17.71 7.30 -6.90
C PHE A 9 18.08 5.89 -7.40
N ALA A 10 19.08 5.23 -6.81
CA ALA A 10 19.46 3.88 -7.17
C ALA A 10 18.34 2.87 -6.87
N ALA A 11 17.56 3.07 -5.82
CA ALA A 11 16.39 2.24 -5.52
C ALA A 11 15.33 2.31 -6.64
N PHE A 12 15.20 3.46 -7.31
CA PHE A 12 14.34 3.61 -8.49
C PHE A 12 14.94 2.97 -9.74
N THR A 13 16.25 3.16 -9.99
CA THR A 13 16.91 2.75 -11.23
C THR A 13 17.23 1.26 -11.31
N ILE A 14 17.51 0.57 -10.21
CA ILE A 14 17.83 -0.87 -10.21
C ILE A 14 16.62 -1.74 -10.62
N SER A 15 15.42 -1.21 -10.50
CA SER A 15 14.17 -1.95 -10.76
C SER A 15 13.48 -1.56 -12.06
N SER A 16 13.88 -0.47 -12.70
CA SER A 16 13.26 0.04 -13.92
C SER A 16 14.21 -0.11 -15.12
N LYS A 17 13.62 -0.30 -16.30
CA LYS A 17 14.36 -0.24 -17.59
C LYS A 17 15.44 0.83 -17.51
N LEU A 18 16.66 0.49 -17.86
CA LEU A 18 17.88 1.35 -17.88
C LEU A 18 17.75 2.70 -18.63
N ALA A 19 16.55 3.13 -19.01
CA ALA A 19 16.26 4.28 -19.85
C ALA A 19 15.30 5.31 -19.24
N SER A 20 14.84 5.15 -17.99
CA SER A 20 13.97 6.18 -17.39
C SER A 20 14.79 7.43 -17.09
N GLY A 21 14.40 8.56 -17.68
CA GLY A 21 14.98 9.86 -17.39
C GLY A 21 14.68 10.30 -15.96
N PHE A 22 15.48 11.20 -15.40
CA PHE A 22 15.23 11.76 -14.04
C PHE A 22 13.84 12.36 -13.89
N GLU A 23 13.31 12.96 -14.96
CA GLU A 23 11.96 13.54 -14.98
C GLU A 23 10.85 12.47 -14.77
N GLU A 24 10.99 11.28 -15.36
CA GLU A 24 10.04 10.18 -15.16
C GLU A 24 10.06 9.68 -13.72
N ILE A 25 11.25 9.62 -13.11
CA ILE A 25 11.40 9.27 -11.68
C ILE A 25 10.70 10.27 -10.79
N VAL A 26 10.90 11.58 -11.05
CA VAL A 26 10.23 12.66 -10.30
C VAL A 26 8.72 12.60 -10.46
N ASN A 27 8.21 12.34 -11.66
CA ASN A 27 6.78 12.22 -11.92
C ASN A 27 6.17 11.00 -11.21
N ALA A 28 6.85 9.86 -11.22
CA ALA A 28 6.43 8.68 -10.46
C ALA A 28 6.41 8.96 -8.94
N ALA A 29 7.42 9.66 -8.43
CA ALA A 29 7.49 10.04 -7.03
C ALA A 29 6.38 11.03 -6.61
N LYS A 30 6.04 12.00 -7.46
CA LYS A 30 4.90 12.90 -7.25
C LYS A 30 3.59 12.13 -7.23
N THR A 31 3.39 11.22 -8.17
CA THR A 31 2.18 10.38 -8.26
C THR A 31 2.01 9.48 -7.03
N ALA A 32 3.13 9.01 -6.46
CA ALA A 32 3.15 8.18 -5.26
C ALA A 32 3.18 8.98 -3.93
N ASN A 33 3.05 10.30 -3.98
CA ASN A 33 3.11 11.19 -2.80
C ASN A 33 4.43 11.06 -2.01
N CYS A 34 5.56 10.78 -2.68
CA CYS A 34 6.87 10.67 -2.03
C CYS A 34 7.88 11.76 -2.42
N HIS A 35 7.60 12.58 -3.44
CA HIS A 35 8.49 13.64 -3.90
C HIS A 35 8.86 14.62 -2.78
N ASP A 36 7.87 15.12 -2.03
CA ASP A 36 8.07 16.18 -1.05
C ASP A 36 8.96 15.76 0.13
N PHE A 37 8.85 14.52 0.60
CA PHE A 37 9.75 14.09 1.66
C PHE A 37 11.14 13.75 1.13
N ILE A 38 11.25 13.23 -0.11
CA ILE A 38 12.54 12.95 -0.74
C ILE A 38 13.33 14.25 -0.92
N THR A 39 12.71 15.33 -1.39
CA THR A 39 13.37 16.62 -1.60
C THR A 39 13.78 17.31 -0.31
N ARG A 40 13.19 16.95 0.82
CA ARG A 40 13.58 17.44 2.16
C ARG A 40 14.73 16.64 2.79
N MET A 41 15.13 15.52 2.21
CA MET A 41 16.31 14.79 2.67
C MET A 41 17.60 15.54 2.32
N PRO A 42 18.69 15.33 3.07
CA PRO A 42 19.94 16.09 2.89
C PRO A 42 20.45 16.12 1.45
N ASP A 43 20.43 14.97 0.76
CA ASP A 43 20.90 14.82 -0.63
C ASP A 43 19.74 14.57 -1.61
N GLY A 44 18.48 14.86 -1.21
CA GLY A 44 17.29 14.65 -2.03
C GLY A 44 17.22 13.22 -2.58
N TYR A 45 17.08 13.08 -3.89
CA TYR A 45 17.03 11.79 -4.58
C TYR A 45 18.35 10.99 -4.50
N ASN A 46 19.47 11.61 -4.15
CA ASN A 46 20.77 10.96 -3.96
C ASN A 46 21.00 10.51 -2.51
N THR A 47 20.05 10.79 -1.61
CA THR A 47 20.16 10.39 -0.21
C THR A 47 20.32 8.89 -0.07
N VAL A 48 21.32 8.46 0.71
CA VAL A 48 21.56 7.06 1.03
C VAL A 48 20.60 6.61 2.12
N VAL A 49 19.66 5.72 1.79
CA VAL A 49 18.60 5.27 2.69
C VAL A 49 18.92 3.97 3.43
N GLY A 50 20.13 3.46 3.25
CA GLY A 50 20.59 2.24 3.89
C GLY A 50 20.02 0.96 3.26
N GLU A 51 20.44 -0.20 3.78
CA GLU A 51 19.96 -1.49 3.31
C GLU A 51 18.47 -1.63 3.59
N ARG A 52 17.67 -2.02 2.58
CA ARG A 52 16.19 -2.12 2.63
C ARG A 52 15.46 -0.85 3.08
N GLY A 53 16.12 0.32 2.99
CA GLY A 53 15.52 1.59 3.42
C GLY A 53 15.37 1.71 4.93
N TYR A 54 16.34 1.21 5.69
CA TYR A 54 16.32 1.23 7.17
C TYR A 54 16.10 2.62 7.76
N ASN A 55 16.63 3.65 7.09
CA ASN A 55 16.52 5.06 7.54
C ASN A 55 15.17 5.70 7.18
N LEU A 56 14.23 4.97 6.60
CA LEU A 56 12.91 5.44 6.22
C LEU A 56 11.85 4.90 7.18
N SER A 57 10.80 5.69 7.43
CA SER A 57 9.59 5.21 8.08
C SER A 57 8.88 4.13 7.23
N GLY A 58 7.98 3.35 7.84
CA GLY A 58 7.19 2.36 7.11
C GLY A 58 6.40 2.97 5.95
N GLY A 59 5.77 4.12 6.18
CA GLY A 59 4.98 4.83 5.16
C GLY A 59 5.83 5.40 4.01
N GLU A 60 7.03 5.89 4.29
CA GLU A 60 7.97 6.37 3.28
C GLU A 60 8.46 5.23 2.40
N ARG A 61 8.85 4.09 2.99
CA ARG A 61 9.23 2.88 2.24
C ARG A 61 8.10 2.42 1.32
N GLN A 62 6.88 2.40 1.80
CA GLN A 62 5.73 1.97 1.02
C GLN A 62 5.44 2.90 -0.16
N ARG A 63 5.49 4.22 0.05
CA ARG A 63 5.31 5.20 -1.04
C ARG A 63 6.43 5.11 -2.10
N ILE A 64 7.67 4.88 -1.70
CA ILE A 64 8.77 4.63 -2.65
C ILE A 64 8.52 3.33 -3.43
N ALA A 65 8.03 2.26 -2.78
CA ALA A 65 7.69 1.02 -3.48
C ALA A 65 6.56 1.23 -4.51
N ILE A 66 5.55 2.04 -4.18
CA ILE A 66 4.48 2.43 -5.11
C ILE A 66 5.05 3.23 -6.28
N ALA A 67 5.94 4.21 -6.04
CA ALA A 67 6.57 4.99 -7.09
C ALA A 67 7.37 4.12 -8.05
N ARG A 68 8.09 3.11 -7.54
CA ARG A 68 8.81 2.12 -8.36
C ARG A 68 7.84 1.30 -9.22
N ALA A 69 6.70 0.88 -8.67
CA ALA A 69 5.68 0.16 -9.43
C ALA A 69 5.05 1.04 -10.52
N ILE A 70 4.81 2.33 -10.26
CA ILE A 70 4.32 3.29 -11.25
C ILE A 70 5.33 3.43 -12.39
N LEU A 71 6.60 3.60 -12.08
CA LEU A 71 7.68 3.74 -13.07
C LEU A 71 7.87 2.49 -13.93
N HIS A 72 7.65 1.31 -13.35
CA HIS A 72 7.75 0.03 -14.05
C HIS A 72 6.57 -0.25 -14.98
N ASP A 73 5.44 0.40 -14.75
CA ASP A 73 4.19 0.28 -15.49
C ASP A 73 3.76 -1.17 -15.82
N PRO A 74 3.64 -2.06 -14.81
CA PRO A 74 3.27 -3.44 -15.06
C PRO A 74 1.79 -3.55 -15.41
N LYS A 75 1.42 -4.52 -16.26
CA LYS A 75 0.02 -4.81 -16.60
C LYS A 75 -0.72 -5.55 -15.47
N ILE A 76 -0.01 -6.31 -14.66
CA ILE A 76 -0.54 -7.08 -13.53
C ILE A 76 0.17 -6.65 -12.27
N LEU A 77 -0.61 -6.33 -11.24
CA LEU A 77 -0.14 -5.96 -9.90
C LEU A 77 -0.54 -7.03 -8.90
N ILE A 78 0.39 -7.38 -8.02
CA ILE A 78 0.09 -8.18 -6.83
C ILE A 78 0.38 -7.29 -5.62
N LEU A 79 -0.66 -7.01 -4.83
CA LEU A 79 -0.58 -6.19 -3.63
C LEU A 79 -0.74 -7.11 -2.41
N ASP A 80 0.31 -7.18 -1.59
CA ASP A 80 0.24 -7.78 -0.26
C ASP A 80 0.13 -6.63 0.75
N GLU A 81 -1.06 -6.44 1.29
CA GLU A 81 -1.39 -5.31 2.14
C GLU A 81 -0.87 -5.52 3.57
N ALA A 82 0.43 -5.54 3.75
CA ALA A 82 1.07 -5.47 5.06
C ALA A 82 1.09 -4.00 5.55
N THR A 83 -0.05 -3.51 6.03
CA THR A 83 -0.12 -2.17 6.64
C THR A 83 0.23 -2.27 8.12
N ALA A 84 1.49 -2.01 8.46
CA ALA A 84 1.86 -1.65 9.83
C ALA A 84 1.04 -0.41 10.27
N SER A 85 0.82 -0.26 11.56
CA SER A 85 0.11 0.87 12.18
C SER A 85 0.73 2.20 11.72
N LEU A 86 0.12 2.81 10.72
CA LEU A 86 0.47 4.12 10.19
C LEU A 86 -0.49 5.17 10.78
N ASP A 87 -0.04 6.39 10.87
CA ASP A 87 -0.93 7.50 11.19
C ASP A 87 -1.94 7.74 10.05
N THR A 88 -3.09 8.31 10.39
CA THR A 88 -4.22 8.49 9.47
C THR A 88 -3.86 9.29 8.22
N GLN A 89 -2.97 10.28 8.33
CA GLN A 89 -2.57 11.12 7.20
C GLN A 89 -1.68 10.36 6.23
N THR A 90 -0.67 9.65 6.75
CA THR A 90 0.20 8.78 5.94
C THR A 90 -0.57 7.67 5.27
N GLU A 91 -1.54 7.06 5.99
CA GLU A 91 -2.43 6.05 5.43
C GLU A 91 -3.22 6.58 4.24
N LYS A 92 -3.81 7.77 4.35
CA LYS A 92 -4.54 8.42 3.25
C LYS A 92 -3.64 8.66 2.04
N GLN A 93 -2.42 9.18 2.25
CA GLN A 93 -1.46 9.41 1.16
C GLN A 93 -1.09 8.13 0.42
N ILE A 94 -0.95 7.01 1.14
CA ILE A 94 -0.68 5.69 0.55
C ILE A 94 -1.89 5.21 -0.24
N GLN A 95 -3.09 5.32 0.32
CA GLN A 95 -4.31 4.91 -0.37
C GLN A 95 -4.51 5.69 -1.67
N ASP A 96 -4.36 7.02 -1.65
CA ASP A 96 -4.44 7.87 -2.83
C ASP A 96 -3.42 7.47 -3.91
N ALA A 97 -2.21 7.07 -3.49
CA ALA A 97 -1.16 6.60 -4.40
C ALA A 97 -1.49 5.21 -4.99
N LEU A 98 -2.03 4.30 -4.18
CA LEU A 98 -2.49 2.99 -4.63
C LEU A 98 -3.65 3.11 -5.63
N ASP A 99 -4.62 3.98 -5.36
CA ASP A 99 -5.77 4.20 -6.25
C ASP A 99 -5.33 4.70 -7.64
N ARG A 100 -4.24 5.50 -7.69
CA ARG A 100 -3.63 5.91 -8.96
C ARG A 100 -2.87 4.75 -9.63
N LEU A 101 -2.17 3.94 -8.85
CA LEU A 101 -1.39 2.81 -9.35
C LEU A 101 -2.28 1.72 -9.96
N ILE A 102 -3.43 1.38 -9.36
CA ILE A 102 -4.31 0.30 -9.83
C ILE A 102 -5.11 0.66 -11.10
N LYS A 103 -5.26 1.96 -11.40
CA LYS A 103 -6.04 2.41 -12.56
C LYS A 103 -5.55 1.80 -13.87
N GLY A 104 -6.46 1.14 -14.60
CA GLY A 104 -6.17 0.54 -15.89
C GLY A 104 -5.31 -0.73 -15.86
N ARG A 105 -5.13 -1.34 -14.66
CA ARG A 105 -4.32 -2.56 -14.47
C ARG A 105 -5.13 -3.69 -13.85
N THR A 106 -4.76 -4.91 -14.17
CA THR A 106 -5.27 -6.08 -13.45
C THR A 106 -4.58 -6.16 -12.10
N THR A 107 -5.34 -6.06 -11.02
CA THR A 107 -4.78 -6.07 -9.66
C THR A 107 -5.31 -7.25 -8.87
N ILE A 108 -4.41 -8.01 -8.26
CA ILE A 108 -4.70 -9.06 -7.29
C ILE A 108 -4.22 -8.54 -5.94
N ALA A 109 -5.14 -8.35 -5.00
CA ALA A 109 -4.82 -7.84 -3.67
C ALA A 109 -5.17 -8.86 -2.58
N ILE A 110 -4.24 -9.07 -1.63
CA ILE A 110 -4.54 -9.76 -0.39
C ILE A 110 -5.03 -8.69 0.59
N ALA A 111 -6.34 -8.65 0.81
CA ALA A 111 -6.97 -7.58 1.54
C ALA A 111 -7.13 -7.90 3.03
N HIS A 112 -6.69 -6.99 3.87
CA HIS A 112 -6.91 -7.01 5.32
C HIS A 112 -7.90 -5.92 5.78
N ARG A 113 -8.34 -5.04 4.87
CA ARG A 113 -9.24 -3.93 5.15
C ARG A 113 -10.56 -4.06 4.40
N LEU A 114 -11.66 -3.73 5.10
CA LEU A 114 -13.00 -3.75 4.50
C LEU A 114 -13.15 -2.77 3.33
N SER A 115 -12.44 -1.63 3.35
CA SER A 115 -12.47 -0.65 2.26
C SER A 115 -11.92 -1.21 0.95
N THR A 116 -10.82 -1.96 1.01
CA THR A 116 -10.24 -2.66 -0.14
C THR A 116 -11.20 -3.70 -0.69
N LEU A 117 -11.86 -4.46 0.19
CA LEU A 117 -12.83 -5.49 -0.19
C LEU A 117 -14.08 -4.91 -0.85
N ALA A 118 -14.56 -3.75 -0.38
CA ALA A 118 -15.77 -3.13 -0.90
C ALA A 118 -15.63 -2.62 -2.34
N ASN A 119 -14.42 -2.21 -2.73
CA ASN A 119 -14.11 -1.63 -4.03
C ASN A 119 -13.58 -2.64 -5.06
N ALA A 120 -13.44 -3.92 -4.69
CA ALA A 120 -12.96 -4.95 -5.59
C ALA A 120 -14.07 -5.41 -6.57
N ASP A 121 -13.72 -5.57 -7.85
CA ASP A 121 -14.62 -6.08 -8.87
C ASP A 121 -15.07 -7.51 -8.56
N ARG A 122 -14.18 -8.31 -7.98
CA ARG A 122 -14.45 -9.71 -7.59
C ARG A 122 -13.61 -10.10 -6.38
N LEU A 123 -14.22 -10.81 -5.46
CA LEU A 123 -13.60 -11.37 -4.27
C LEU A 123 -13.50 -12.89 -4.38
N ILE A 124 -12.38 -13.44 -3.95
CA ILE A 124 -12.16 -14.88 -3.79
C ILE A 124 -11.91 -15.12 -2.30
N VAL A 125 -12.83 -15.83 -1.66
CA VAL A 125 -12.75 -16.16 -0.23
C VAL A 125 -12.13 -17.53 -0.06
N LEU A 126 -11.04 -17.59 0.69
CA LEU A 126 -10.33 -18.83 0.99
C LEU A 126 -10.65 -19.31 2.41
N LYS A 127 -10.96 -20.60 2.56
CA LYS A 127 -11.12 -21.27 3.86
C LYS A 127 -10.41 -22.60 3.85
N LYS A 128 -9.49 -22.80 4.79
CA LYS A 128 -8.69 -24.05 4.90
C LYS A 128 -8.00 -24.45 3.58
N GLY A 129 -7.39 -23.46 2.89
CA GLY A 129 -6.65 -23.68 1.64
C GLY A 129 -7.51 -23.99 0.40
N ARG A 130 -8.83 -23.82 0.49
CA ARG A 130 -9.76 -24.03 -0.63
C ARG A 130 -10.59 -22.77 -0.88
N VAL A 131 -11.00 -22.58 -2.12
CA VAL A 131 -11.96 -21.54 -2.49
C VAL A 131 -13.31 -21.89 -1.88
N ALA A 132 -13.80 -21.04 -0.98
CA ALA A 132 -15.09 -21.20 -0.32
C ALA A 132 -16.20 -20.44 -1.06
N GLU A 133 -15.91 -19.20 -1.49
CA GLU A 133 -16.87 -18.31 -2.14
C GLU A 133 -16.18 -17.46 -3.19
N ILE A 134 -16.91 -17.09 -4.24
CA ILE A 134 -16.48 -16.13 -5.26
C ILE A 134 -17.68 -15.23 -5.59
N GLY A 135 -17.46 -13.90 -5.60
CA GLY A 135 -18.52 -12.96 -5.96
C GLY A 135 -18.09 -11.51 -5.71
N THR A 136 -19.02 -10.58 -5.91
CA THR A 136 -18.85 -9.19 -5.54
C THR A 136 -19.08 -8.99 -4.03
N HIS A 137 -18.66 -7.86 -3.49
CA HIS A 137 -18.92 -7.50 -2.09
C HIS A 137 -20.41 -7.64 -1.70
N THR A 138 -21.29 -7.15 -2.56
CA THR A 138 -22.74 -7.15 -2.31
C THR A 138 -23.32 -8.56 -2.34
N GLU A 139 -22.98 -9.37 -3.35
CA GLU A 139 -23.44 -10.76 -3.47
C GLU A 139 -23.02 -11.60 -2.27
N LEU A 140 -21.74 -11.49 -1.86
CA LEU A 140 -21.21 -12.26 -0.74
C LEU A 140 -21.77 -11.82 0.63
N LEU A 141 -22.15 -10.55 0.78
CA LEU A 141 -22.88 -10.11 1.98
C LEU A 141 -24.30 -10.66 2.03
N GLN A 142 -24.99 -10.74 0.87
CA GLN A 142 -26.34 -11.27 0.79
C GLN A 142 -26.40 -12.79 1.04
N SER A 143 -25.37 -13.53 0.61
CA SER A 143 -25.29 -14.98 0.81
C SER A 143 -25.15 -15.38 2.29
N LYS A 144 -24.75 -14.46 3.17
CA LYS A 144 -24.51 -14.68 4.60
C LYS A 144 -23.56 -15.85 4.90
N GLY A 145 -22.60 -16.10 4.01
CA GLY A 145 -21.60 -17.15 4.13
C GLY A 145 -20.34 -16.74 4.90
N VAL A 146 -19.22 -17.37 4.56
CA VAL A 146 -17.90 -17.13 5.23
C VAL A 146 -17.46 -15.67 5.14
N TYR A 147 -17.68 -15.06 3.98
CA TYR A 147 -17.35 -13.64 3.78
C TYR A 147 -18.14 -12.73 4.73
N TYR A 148 -19.44 -12.98 4.85
CA TYR A 148 -20.29 -12.20 5.78
C TYR A 148 -19.80 -12.31 7.22
N GLU A 149 -19.47 -13.53 7.69
CA GLU A 149 -18.92 -13.75 9.02
C GLU A 149 -17.63 -12.94 9.26
N LEU A 150 -16.70 -12.95 8.29
CA LEU A 150 -15.46 -12.18 8.36
C LEU A 150 -15.72 -10.67 8.45
N VAL A 151 -16.63 -10.14 7.64
CA VAL A 151 -16.98 -8.72 7.64
C VAL A 151 -17.62 -8.31 8.98
N MET A 152 -18.52 -9.14 9.52
CA MET A 152 -19.16 -8.86 10.81
C MET A 152 -18.16 -8.89 11.95
N ALA A 153 -17.24 -9.86 11.99
CA ALA A 153 -16.18 -9.93 12.99
C ALA A 153 -15.26 -8.68 12.94
N GLN A 154 -14.85 -8.22 11.77
CA GLN A 154 -14.04 -7.01 11.63
C GLN A 154 -14.79 -5.74 12.09
N LYS A 155 -16.08 -5.61 11.74
CA LYS A 155 -16.91 -4.49 12.20
C LYS A 155 -17.05 -4.47 13.73
N GLN A 156 -17.21 -5.62 14.35
CA GLN A 156 -17.30 -5.75 15.81
C GLN A 156 -15.99 -5.34 16.48
N THR A 157 -14.85 -5.82 15.99
CA THR A 157 -13.52 -5.44 16.51
C THR A 157 -13.26 -3.93 16.36
N ALA A 158 -13.67 -3.32 15.24
CA ALA A 158 -13.53 -1.88 15.03
C ALA A 158 -14.41 -1.05 15.98
N ARG A 159 -15.61 -1.54 16.34
CA ARG A 159 -16.49 -0.90 17.34
C ARG A 159 -15.89 -0.96 18.73
N LEU A 160 -15.36 -2.12 19.14
CA LEU A 160 -14.71 -2.30 20.44
C LEU A 160 -13.51 -1.36 20.61
N ARG A 161 -12.64 -1.26 19.60
CA ARG A 161 -11.50 -0.32 19.61
C ARG A 161 -11.93 1.15 19.75
N LYS A 162 -13.06 1.55 19.16
CA LYS A 162 -13.61 2.91 19.31
C LYS A 162 -14.19 3.16 20.70
N SER A 163 -14.75 2.14 21.37
CA SER A 163 -15.28 2.26 22.72
C SER A 163 -14.20 2.23 23.81
N GLU A 164 -13.02 1.64 23.52
CA GLU A 164 -11.87 1.59 24.44
C GLU A 164 -10.97 2.83 24.36
N THR A 165 -11.28 3.84 23.51
CA THR A 165 -10.61 5.14 23.51
C THR A 165 -11.51 6.17 24.22
N PRO A 166 -11.66 6.14 25.56
CA PRO A 166 -12.32 7.20 26.30
C PRO A 166 -11.29 8.23 26.73
N ALA A 167 -11.52 9.49 26.35
CA ALA A 167 -11.23 10.67 27.19
C ALA A 167 -9.87 10.71 27.94
N LEU A 168 -8.74 10.62 27.23
CA LEU A 168 -7.44 11.06 27.77
C LEU A 168 -6.99 12.40 27.16
N ALA A 169 -7.95 13.24 26.75
CA ALA A 169 -7.71 14.58 26.23
C ALA A 169 -8.59 15.62 26.93
N MET A 170 -8.65 15.59 28.26
CA MET A 170 -9.08 16.70 29.10
C MET A 170 -8.31 16.61 30.43
N GLY A 171 -7.13 17.21 30.46
CA GLY A 171 -6.29 17.38 31.62
C GLY A 171 -5.13 18.28 31.26
#